data_3f69f1072d79e240164e41d6d23522c6
#
_entry.id   3f69f1072d79e240164e41d6d23522c6
#
_cell.length_a   1.000
_cell.length_b   1.000
_cell.length_c   1.000
_cell.angle_alpha   90.00
_cell.angle_beta   90.00
_cell.angle_gamma   90.00
#
_symmetry.space_group_name_H-M   'P 1'
#
loop_
_entity.id
_entity.type
_entity.pdbx_description
1 polymer ?
#
loop_
_entity_poly.entity_id
_entity_poly.type
_entity_poly.pdbx_seq_one_letter_code
_entity_poly.pdbx_strand_id
1 'polypeptide(L)'
;FGYELCVRRWRNDRDLDLSSWKAAGIGGDMVRPEPLTEFSNLFSKMGFSEGTFKPSYGLAETTLAATFSPPGQGLLKHTIDMDRYERTSEAVEANEITNVEHKRTFVACGLVLPGHEVEIRDFEGNVLGGNKVGKICLRGPSVSPGYFRNTQATEASFSSDGWLDTGDLGYWLDNQLVVTGRFKDLILWHGRNIWPQDIEWAAQAAAPHRIGRACSFAMGGAGD
;
A
#
# COMPACT_ATOMS: atom_id res chain seq x y z
N PHE A 1 -11.89 1.30 3.20
CA PHE A 1 -13.24 1.89 3.26
C PHE A 1 -14.32 0.84 3.58
N GLY A 2 -14.48 -0.25 2.78
CA GLY A 2 -15.56 -1.22 2.97
C GLY A 2 -15.60 -1.85 4.36
N TYR A 3 -14.49 -2.34 4.84
CA TYR A 3 -14.36 -2.96 6.17
C TYR A 3 -14.67 -1.95 7.30
N GLU A 4 -14.14 -0.74 7.18
CA GLU A 4 -14.41 0.35 8.12
C GLU A 4 -15.90 0.75 8.14
N LEU A 5 -16.53 0.78 6.97
CA LEU A 5 -17.96 1.05 6.87
C LEU A 5 -18.80 -0.05 7.56
N CYS A 6 -18.40 -1.32 7.41
CA CYS A 6 -19.04 -2.41 8.12
C CYS A 6 -18.94 -2.24 9.63
N VAL A 7 -17.74 -1.92 10.16
CA VAL A 7 -17.55 -1.66 11.59
C VAL A 7 -18.44 -0.51 12.08
N ARG A 8 -18.43 0.62 11.38
CA ARG A 8 -19.22 1.81 11.77
C ARG A 8 -20.73 1.60 11.72
N ARG A 9 -21.25 0.72 10.84
CA ARG A 9 -22.68 0.50 10.62
C ARG A 9 -23.21 -0.75 11.24
N TRP A 10 -22.38 -1.56 11.87
CA TRP A 10 -22.83 -2.76 12.53
C TRP A 10 -23.72 -2.46 13.73
N ARG A 11 -24.92 -3.05 13.78
CA ARG A 11 -25.91 -2.82 14.84
C ARG A 11 -26.15 -4.04 15.72
N ASN A 12 -25.49 -5.16 15.46
CA ASN A 12 -25.68 -6.43 16.17
C ASN A 12 -27.15 -6.89 16.20
N ASP A 13 -27.91 -6.57 15.16
CA ASP A 13 -29.33 -6.85 15.00
C ASP A 13 -29.61 -8.05 14.07
N ARG A 14 -28.56 -8.76 13.66
CA ARG A 14 -28.62 -9.89 12.72
C ARG A 14 -27.80 -11.04 13.21
N ASP A 15 -28.32 -12.24 13.00
CA ASP A 15 -27.54 -13.47 13.10
C ASP A 15 -26.68 -13.60 11.84
N LEU A 16 -25.36 -13.60 12.01
CA LEU A 16 -24.39 -13.60 10.93
C LEU A 16 -23.34 -14.68 11.18
N ASP A 17 -23.15 -15.56 10.21
CA ASP A 17 -22.06 -16.54 10.20
C ASP A 17 -21.10 -16.26 9.04
N LEU A 18 -19.86 -15.89 9.37
CA LEU A 18 -18.77 -15.61 8.43
C LEU A 18 -17.73 -16.74 8.36
N SER A 19 -17.98 -17.88 8.98
CA SER A 19 -17.02 -18.99 9.04
C SER A 19 -16.68 -19.58 7.67
N SER A 20 -17.60 -19.45 6.70
CA SER A 20 -17.42 -19.88 5.32
C SER A 20 -16.61 -18.90 4.46
N TRP A 21 -16.34 -17.69 4.93
CA TRP A 21 -15.59 -16.68 4.16
C TRP A 21 -14.13 -17.07 4.03
N LYS A 22 -13.63 -17.26 2.80
CA LYS A 22 -12.28 -17.79 2.51
C LYS A 22 -11.30 -16.75 2.04
N ALA A 23 -11.77 -15.66 1.42
CA ALA A 23 -10.91 -14.62 0.90
C ALA A 23 -11.58 -13.24 1.01
N ALA A 24 -11.02 -12.37 1.82
CA ALA A 24 -11.44 -10.99 2.00
C ALA A 24 -10.41 -10.07 1.32
N GLY A 25 -10.67 -9.71 0.06
CA GLY A 25 -9.75 -8.92 -0.77
C GLY A 25 -9.53 -7.50 -0.25
N ILE A 26 -8.30 -7.03 -0.33
CA ILE A 26 -7.89 -5.68 0.08
C ILE A 26 -6.89 -5.17 -0.95
N GLY A 27 -7.20 -4.06 -1.59
CA GLY A 27 -6.32 -3.45 -2.60
C GLY A 27 -6.92 -2.19 -3.20
N GLY A 28 -6.24 -1.61 -4.17
CA GLY A 28 -6.65 -0.40 -4.86
C GLY A 28 -6.32 0.91 -4.13
N ASP A 29 -5.82 0.81 -2.90
CA ASP A 29 -5.35 1.93 -2.08
C ASP A 29 -4.35 1.39 -1.05
N MET A 30 -3.69 2.29 -0.30
CA MET A 30 -2.80 1.89 0.78
C MET A 30 -3.53 1.09 1.85
N VAL A 31 -3.00 -0.08 2.18
CA VAL A 31 -3.61 -0.98 3.16
C VAL A 31 -3.35 -0.48 4.57
N ARG A 32 -4.41 -0.05 5.26
CA ARG A 32 -4.37 0.38 6.66
C ARG A 32 -4.66 -0.81 7.58
N PRO A 33 -3.75 -1.17 8.50
CA PRO A 33 -3.97 -2.31 9.38
C PRO A 33 -5.03 -2.04 10.46
N GLU A 34 -5.19 -0.80 10.94
CA GLU A 34 -6.06 -0.46 12.06
C GLU A 34 -7.54 -0.79 11.78
N PRO A 35 -8.18 -0.30 10.68
CA PRO A 35 -9.57 -0.63 10.38
C PRO A 35 -9.80 -2.11 10.12
N LEU A 36 -8.79 -2.83 9.64
CA LEU A 36 -8.87 -4.27 9.39
C LEU A 36 -8.80 -5.06 10.71
N THR A 37 -7.97 -4.61 11.63
CA THR A 37 -7.89 -5.18 12.98
C THR A 37 -9.20 -4.95 13.74
N GLU A 38 -9.79 -3.75 13.66
CA GLU A 38 -11.10 -3.47 14.24
C GLU A 38 -12.19 -4.36 13.65
N PHE A 39 -12.19 -4.54 12.32
CA PHE A 39 -13.11 -5.43 11.64
C PHE A 39 -12.95 -6.88 12.13
N SER A 40 -11.72 -7.38 12.16
CA SER A 40 -11.44 -8.74 12.63
C SER A 40 -11.91 -8.96 14.07
N ASN A 41 -11.60 -8.02 14.98
CA ASN A 41 -12.00 -8.09 16.38
C ASN A 41 -13.52 -8.12 16.53
N LEU A 42 -14.24 -7.29 15.79
CA LEU A 42 -15.69 -7.20 15.84
C LEU A 42 -16.37 -8.49 15.31
N PHE A 43 -15.91 -8.96 14.15
CA PHE A 43 -16.56 -10.06 13.43
C PHE A 43 -16.00 -11.46 13.76
N SER A 44 -14.93 -11.56 14.57
CA SER A 44 -14.39 -12.85 15.02
C SER A 44 -15.43 -13.70 15.76
N LYS A 45 -16.30 -13.07 16.57
CA LYS A 45 -17.40 -13.75 17.27
C LYS A 45 -18.45 -14.33 16.32
N MET A 46 -18.46 -13.90 15.07
CA MET A 46 -19.34 -14.35 14.01
C MET A 46 -18.61 -15.28 13.03
N GLY A 47 -17.49 -15.89 13.47
CA GLY A 47 -16.73 -16.84 12.68
C GLY A 47 -15.74 -16.24 11.69
N PHE A 48 -15.57 -14.91 11.60
CA PHE A 48 -14.56 -14.31 10.73
C PHE A 48 -13.16 -14.67 11.23
N SER A 49 -12.31 -15.15 10.32
CA SER A 49 -10.90 -15.43 10.59
C SER A 49 -10.00 -14.35 9.98
N GLU A 50 -9.06 -13.82 10.75
CA GLU A 50 -8.07 -12.83 10.26
C GLU A 50 -7.23 -13.39 9.10
N GLY A 51 -6.96 -14.70 9.09
CA GLY A 51 -6.30 -15.38 7.98
C GLY A 51 -7.03 -15.28 6.63
N THR A 52 -8.29 -14.86 6.65
CA THR A 52 -9.10 -14.64 5.45
C THR A 52 -8.68 -13.39 4.66
N PHE A 53 -8.07 -12.40 5.31
CA PHE A 53 -7.61 -11.20 4.62
C PHE A 53 -6.61 -11.51 3.52
N LYS A 54 -6.80 -10.87 2.38
CA LYS A 54 -6.02 -11.04 1.15
C LYS A 54 -5.53 -9.69 0.63
N PRO A 55 -4.53 -9.07 1.27
CA PRO A 55 -3.87 -7.91 0.69
C PRO A 55 -3.30 -8.24 -0.69
N SER A 56 -3.46 -7.28 -1.61
CA SER A 56 -3.00 -7.40 -3.00
C SER A 56 -2.54 -6.04 -3.52
N TYR A 57 -1.66 -6.06 -4.50
CA TYR A 57 -1.24 -4.87 -5.22
C TYR A 57 -1.42 -5.07 -6.73
N GLY A 58 -1.80 -4.00 -7.38
CA GLY A 58 -1.93 -3.92 -8.82
C GLY A 58 -2.52 -2.60 -9.25
N LEU A 59 -2.63 -2.44 -10.55
CA LEU A 59 -3.07 -1.20 -11.21
C LEU A 59 -3.77 -1.56 -12.53
N ALA A 60 -4.43 -0.59 -13.14
CA ALA A 60 -5.15 -0.80 -14.39
C ALA A 60 -4.25 -1.32 -15.52
N GLU A 61 -3.00 -0.88 -15.54
CA GLU A 61 -2.00 -1.29 -16.51
C GLU A 61 -1.62 -2.77 -16.42
N THR A 62 -1.90 -3.43 -15.29
CA THR A 62 -1.75 -4.88 -15.09
C THR A 62 -3.10 -5.61 -15.09
N THR A 63 -4.13 -5.03 -15.67
CA THR A 63 -5.53 -5.46 -15.66
C THR A 63 -6.16 -5.30 -14.27
N LEU A 64 -5.59 -5.89 -13.21
CA LEU A 64 -6.09 -5.78 -11.84
C LEU A 64 -4.95 -5.93 -10.83
N ALA A 65 -4.27 -7.07 -10.79
CA ALA A 65 -3.32 -7.39 -9.75
C ALA A 65 -2.03 -7.96 -10.30
N ALA A 66 -0.92 -7.64 -9.62
CA ALA A 66 0.39 -8.21 -9.85
C ALA A 66 0.87 -9.08 -8.68
N THR A 67 0.32 -8.83 -7.47
CA THR A 67 0.64 -9.62 -6.28
C THR A 67 -0.59 -9.95 -5.46
N PHE A 68 -0.54 -11.08 -4.73
CA PHE A 68 -1.53 -11.46 -3.72
C PHE A 68 -0.85 -12.11 -2.51
N SER A 69 -1.37 -11.83 -1.31
CA SER A 69 -0.93 -12.53 -0.10
C SER A 69 -1.29 -14.02 -0.16
N PRO A 70 -0.47 -14.91 0.43
CA PRO A 70 -0.79 -16.33 0.53
C PRO A 70 -2.12 -16.60 1.23
N PRO A 71 -2.83 -17.69 0.86
CA PRO A 71 -4.04 -18.11 1.57
C PRO A 71 -3.75 -18.41 3.05
N GLY A 72 -4.63 -17.93 3.93
CA GLY A 72 -4.54 -18.22 5.36
C GLY A 72 -3.52 -17.39 6.15
N GLN A 73 -2.71 -16.57 5.49
CA GLN A 73 -1.69 -15.76 6.14
C GLN A 73 -2.26 -14.56 6.90
N GLY A 74 -3.34 -13.96 6.39
CA GLY A 74 -3.85 -12.70 6.92
C GLY A 74 -2.94 -11.50 6.60
N LEU A 75 -2.81 -10.59 7.57
CA LEU A 75 -2.03 -9.38 7.41
C LEU A 75 -0.58 -9.58 7.89
N LEU A 76 0.37 -9.65 6.97
CA LEU A 76 1.80 -9.54 7.30
C LEU A 76 2.12 -8.05 7.49
N LYS A 77 2.32 -7.64 8.73
CA LYS A 77 2.59 -6.25 9.13
C LYS A 77 4.09 -6.05 9.33
N HIS A 78 4.61 -4.91 8.90
CA HIS A 78 5.98 -4.48 9.14
C HIS A 78 5.96 -3.05 9.68
N THR A 79 6.36 -2.89 10.93
CA THR A 79 6.46 -1.58 11.58
C THR A 79 7.89 -1.08 11.45
N ILE A 80 8.08 0.02 10.75
CA ILE A 80 9.41 0.57 10.44
C ILE A 80 9.70 1.88 11.14
N ASP A 81 10.99 2.18 11.24
CA ASP A 81 11.53 3.46 11.71
C ASP A 81 11.53 4.47 10.55
N MET A 82 10.68 5.49 10.64
CA MET A 82 10.52 6.49 9.59
C MET A 82 11.71 7.44 9.46
N ASP A 83 12.45 7.73 10.53
CA ASP A 83 13.65 8.55 10.45
C ASP A 83 14.75 7.85 9.64
N ARG A 84 14.85 6.53 9.79
CA ARG A 84 15.77 5.74 8.97
C ARG A 84 15.29 5.64 7.53
N TYR A 85 14.01 5.38 7.34
CA TYR A 85 13.40 5.34 6.01
C TYR A 85 13.69 6.64 5.23
N GLU A 86 13.47 7.82 5.83
CA GLU A 86 13.68 9.11 5.18
C GLU A 86 15.16 9.38 4.86
N ARG A 87 16.08 8.95 5.73
CA ARG A 87 17.52 9.21 5.55
C ARG A 87 18.23 8.25 4.63
N THR A 88 17.82 6.98 4.61
CA THR A 88 18.59 5.91 3.96
C THR A 88 17.81 5.18 2.87
N SER A 89 16.51 5.50 2.69
CA SER A 89 15.60 4.75 1.83
C SER A 89 15.58 3.23 2.17
N GLU A 90 15.68 2.91 3.46
CA GLU A 90 15.63 1.54 3.97
C GLU A 90 14.48 1.38 4.96
N ALA A 91 13.65 0.36 4.73
CA ALA A 91 12.56 -0.02 5.63
C ALA A 91 13.12 -0.89 6.77
N VAL A 92 13.70 -0.25 7.77
CA VAL A 92 14.28 -0.93 8.95
C VAL A 92 13.22 -1.07 10.02
N GLU A 93 13.09 -2.26 10.59
CA GLU A 93 12.15 -2.53 11.67
C GLU A 93 12.36 -1.58 12.85
N ALA A 94 11.26 -0.99 13.32
CA ALA A 94 11.27 -0.13 14.49
C ALA A 94 11.50 -0.95 15.76
N ASN A 95 12.31 -0.43 16.64
CA ASN A 95 12.62 -1.07 17.94
C ASN A 95 12.01 -0.28 19.11
N GLU A 96 12.31 -0.68 20.34
CA GLU A 96 11.81 -0.03 21.57
C GLU A 96 12.28 1.42 21.72
N ILE A 97 13.44 1.77 21.15
CA ILE A 97 14.05 3.11 21.23
C ILE A 97 13.41 4.06 20.20
N THR A 98 12.86 3.53 19.09
CA THR A 98 12.20 4.36 18.07
C THR A 98 10.98 5.06 18.69
N ASN A 99 10.93 6.38 18.58
CA ASN A 99 9.78 7.16 19.05
C ASN A 99 8.49 6.67 18.36
N VAL A 100 7.41 6.53 19.12
CA VAL A 100 6.10 6.05 18.61
C VAL A 100 5.60 6.90 17.45
N GLU A 101 5.83 8.22 17.50
CA GLU A 101 5.44 9.16 16.43
C GLU A 101 6.23 8.94 15.12
N HIS A 102 7.39 8.26 15.21
CA HIS A 102 8.25 7.93 14.07
C HIS A 102 8.12 6.47 13.65
N LYS A 103 7.13 5.75 14.17
CA LYS A 103 6.78 4.38 13.74
C LYS A 103 5.67 4.40 12.72
N ARG A 104 5.85 3.64 11.65
CA ARG A 104 4.79 3.42 10.68
C ARG A 104 4.65 1.94 10.34
N THR A 105 3.42 1.46 10.33
CA THR A 105 3.13 0.07 9.97
C THR A 105 2.63 -0.02 8.54
N PHE A 106 3.34 -0.78 7.72
CA PHE A 106 2.91 -1.18 6.39
C PHE A 106 2.39 -2.62 6.40
N VAL A 107 1.57 -2.95 5.41
CA VAL A 107 1.06 -4.31 5.20
C VAL A 107 1.61 -4.84 3.89
N ALA A 108 2.18 -6.04 3.92
CA ALA A 108 2.65 -6.70 2.70
C ALA A 108 1.48 -7.07 1.80
N CYS A 109 1.63 -6.79 0.51
CA CYS A 109 0.64 -7.05 -0.54
C CYS A 109 0.87 -8.40 -1.24
N GLY A 110 1.74 -9.23 -0.69
CA GLY A 110 1.89 -10.64 -1.05
C GLY A 110 2.94 -10.93 -2.11
N LEU A 111 2.86 -12.16 -2.61
CA LEU A 111 3.78 -12.74 -3.58
C LEU A 111 3.40 -12.34 -5.01
N VAL A 112 4.40 -12.28 -5.88
CA VAL A 112 4.20 -12.02 -7.31
C VAL A 112 3.37 -13.15 -7.94
N LEU A 113 2.43 -12.78 -8.79
CA LEU A 113 1.60 -13.74 -9.52
C LEU A 113 2.44 -14.53 -10.55
N PRO A 114 2.09 -15.80 -10.80
CA PRO A 114 2.78 -16.61 -11.80
C PRO A 114 2.85 -15.92 -13.16
N GLY A 115 4.04 -15.97 -13.78
CA GLY A 115 4.30 -15.36 -15.08
C GLY A 115 4.53 -13.85 -15.04
N HIS A 116 4.45 -13.21 -13.88
CA HIS A 116 4.84 -11.82 -13.68
C HIS A 116 6.19 -11.71 -13.02
N GLU A 117 6.82 -10.59 -13.24
CA GLU A 117 8.08 -10.19 -12.61
C GLU A 117 7.88 -8.82 -11.96
N VAL A 118 8.44 -8.64 -10.78
CA VAL A 118 8.43 -7.38 -10.05
C VAL A 118 9.87 -7.10 -9.60
N GLU A 119 10.33 -5.90 -9.86
CA GLU A 119 11.60 -5.42 -9.36
C GLU A 119 11.41 -4.12 -8.58
N ILE A 120 12.22 -3.95 -7.56
CA ILE A 120 12.38 -2.66 -6.89
C ILE A 120 13.65 -2.05 -7.47
N ARG A 121 13.55 -0.85 -8.03
CA ARG A 121 14.69 -0.17 -8.68
C ARG A 121 14.94 1.19 -8.04
N ASP A 122 16.21 1.59 -7.98
CA ASP A 122 16.56 2.97 -7.65
C ASP A 122 16.20 3.94 -8.80
N PHE A 123 16.52 5.21 -8.64
CA PHE A 123 16.22 6.22 -9.66
C PHE A 123 17.17 6.18 -10.84
N GLU A 124 18.32 5.50 -10.70
CA GLU A 124 19.29 5.19 -11.76
C GLU A 124 18.94 3.91 -12.54
N GLY A 125 17.93 3.13 -12.07
CA GLY A 125 17.44 1.90 -12.71
C GLY A 125 18.10 0.62 -12.21
N ASN A 126 18.97 0.69 -11.19
CA ASN A 126 19.59 -0.52 -10.61
C ASN A 126 18.59 -1.26 -9.74
N VAL A 127 18.61 -2.60 -9.81
CA VAL A 127 17.73 -3.44 -8.99
C VAL A 127 18.19 -3.43 -7.54
N LEU A 128 17.25 -3.17 -6.65
CA LEU A 128 17.43 -3.16 -5.21
C LEU A 128 16.92 -4.47 -4.59
N GLY A 129 17.59 -4.93 -3.55
CA GLY A 129 17.20 -6.12 -2.80
C GLY A 129 16.85 -5.80 -1.35
N GLY A 130 16.20 -6.77 -0.67
CA GLY A 130 15.83 -6.64 0.74
C GLY A 130 14.85 -5.48 0.98
N ASN A 131 15.03 -4.82 2.11
CA ASN A 131 14.21 -3.71 2.58
C ASN A 131 14.61 -2.34 2.03
N LYS A 132 15.40 -2.30 0.96
CA LYS A 132 15.67 -1.04 0.25
C LYS A 132 14.45 -0.59 -0.53
N VAL A 133 14.06 0.66 -0.32
CA VAL A 133 12.89 1.26 -0.94
C VAL A 133 13.26 1.88 -2.27
N GLY A 134 12.47 1.61 -3.29
CA GLY A 134 12.65 2.14 -4.63
C GLY A 134 11.36 2.07 -5.44
N LYS A 135 11.47 2.38 -6.72
CA LYS A 135 10.37 2.32 -7.68
C LYS A 135 9.95 0.89 -7.93
N ILE A 136 8.66 0.62 -7.91
CA ILE A 136 8.09 -0.67 -8.28
C ILE A 136 8.02 -0.75 -9.80
N CYS A 137 8.73 -1.68 -10.39
CA CYS A 137 8.69 -1.97 -11.82
C CYS A 137 8.07 -3.35 -12.05
N LEU A 138 7.18 -3.44 -13.04
CA LEU A 138 6.40 -4.65 -13.34
C LEU A 138 6.62 -5.11 -14.78
N ARG A 139 6.66 -6.43 -14.98
CA ARG A 139 6.62 -7.07 -16.30
C ARG A 139 5.78 -8.34 -16.23
N GLY A 140 4.99 -8.63 -17.25
CA GLY A 140 4.20 -9.86 -17.29
C GLY A 140 3.06 -9.86 -18.31
N PRO A 141 2.37 -10.99 -18.47
CA PRO A 141 1.39 -11.19 -19.53
C PRO A 141 0.14 -10.32 -19.41
N SER A 142 -0.17 -9.79 -18.23
CA SER A 142 -1.31 -8.88 -18.03
C SER A 142 -0.95 -7.40 -18.12
N VAL A 143 0.34 -7.08 -18.28
CA VAL A 143 0.80 -5.70 -18.45
C VAL A 143 0.39 -5.20 -19.82
N SER A 144 -0.31 -4.05 -19.87
CA SER A 144 -0.75 -3.44 -21.11
C SER A 144 0.46 -2.99 -21.97
N PRO A 145 0.32 -2.93 -23.30
CA PRO A 145 1.41 -2.50 -24.17
C PRO A 145 1.64 -0.98 -24.14
N GLY A 146 0.80 -0.23 -23.43
CA GLY A 146 0.90 1.23 -23.34
C GLY A 146 -0.45 1.94 -23.27
N TYR A 147 -0.44 3.26 -23.34
CA TYR A 147 -1.62 4.12 -23.28
C TYR A 147 -2.16 4.44 -24.67
N PHE A 148 -3.46 4.25 -24.86
CA PHE A 148 -4.11 4.45 -26.16
C PHE A 148 -3.92 5.87 -26.68
N ARG A 149 -3.34 5.99 -27.88
CA ARG A 149 -3.04 7.27 -28.57
C ARG A 149 -2.24 8.27 -27.72
N ASN A 150 -1.43 7.77 -26.78
CA ASN A 150 -0.58 8.61 -25.94
C ASN A 150 0.85 8.03 -25.87
N THR A 151 1.59 8.22 -26.97
CA THR A 151 2.97 7.74 -27.12
C THR A 151 3.88 8.32 -26.06
N GLN A 152 3.74 9.61 -25.75
CA GLN A 152 4.56 10.27 -24.76
C GLN A 152 4.42 9.65 -23.35
N ALA A 153 3.18 9.40 -22.90
CA ALA A 153 2.96 8.74 -21.62
C ALA A 153 3.42 7.27 -21.64
N THR A 154 3.28 6.59 -22.79
CA THR A 154 3.77 5.23 -22.96
C THR A 154 5.28 5.17 -22.82
N GLU A 155 6.01 5.97 -23.58
CA GLU A 155 7.49 6.02 -23.51
C GLU A 155 8.02 6.46 -22.14
N ALA A 156 7.26 7.30 -21.41
CA ALA A 156 7.62 7.72 -20.07
C ALA A 156 7.42 6.63 -19.00
N SER A 157 6.54 5.67 -19.25
CA SER A 157 6.18 4.64 -18.25
C SER A 157 6.65 3.25 -18.60
N PHE A 158 6.81 2.93 -19.89
CA PHE A 158 7.20 1.60 -20.36
C PHE A 158 8.58 1.64 -21.00
N SER A 159 9.47 0.80 -20.50
CA SER A 159 10.79 0.61 -21.11
C SER A 159 10.72 -0.27 -22.34
N SER A 160 11.75 -0.20 -23.21
CA SER A 160 11.84 -0.97 -24.46
C SER A 160 11.92 -2.49 -24.24
N ASP A 161 12.32 -2.95 -23.05
CA ASP A 161 12.40 -4.35 -22.64
C ASP A 161 11.13 -4.82 -21.89
N GLY A 162 10.05 -4.03 -21.94
CA GLY A 162 8.71 -4.39 -21.48
C GLY A 162 8.45 -4.20 -19.97
N TRP A 163 9.30 -3.46 -19.27
CA TRP A 163 9.02 -3.07 -17.89
C TRP A 163 8.13 -1.82 -17.82
N LEU A 164 7.16 -1.86 -16.94
CA LEU A 164 6.33 -0.74 -16.55
C LEU A 164 6.87 -0.14 -15.25
N ASP A 165 7.27 1.13 -15.26
CA ASP A 165 7.45 1.94 -14.05
C ASP A 165 6.07 2.38 -13.55
N THR A 166 5.64 1.86 -12.42
CA THR A 166 4.28 2.09 -11.90
C THR A 166 4.09 3.48 -11.30
N GLY A 167 5.19 4.17 -11.00
CA GLY A 167 5.19 5.41 -10.21
C GLY A 167 4.96 5.20 -8.71
N ASP A 168 4.79 3.95 -8.27
CA ASP A 168 4.66 3.59 -6.86
C ASP A 168 6.04 3.21 -6.29
N LEU A 169 6.19 3.41 -4.97
CA LEU A 169 7.37 3.03 -4.20
C LEU A 169 7.08 1.82 -3.33
N GLY A 170 8.09 0.98 -3.14
CA GLY A 170 7.97 -0.20 -2.30
C GLY A 170 9.30 -0.87 -1.99
N TYR A 171 9.23 -1.97 -1.28
CA TYR A 171 10.37 -2.82 -0.92
C TYR A 171 9.94 -4.27 -0.74
N TRP A 172 10.91 -5.16 -0.57
CA TRP A 172 10.66 -6.57 -0.30
C TRP A 172 10.74 -6.88 1.21
N LEU A 173 9.71 -7.56 1.72
CA LEU A 173 9.68 -8.17 3.05
C LEU A 173 9.38 -9.66 2.88
N ASP A 174 10.33 -10.54 3.21
CA ASP A 174 10.17 -11.99 3.10
C ASP A 174 9.60 -12.43 1.72
N ASN A 175 10.15 -11.90 0.64
CA ASN A 175 9.69 -12.09 -0.74
C ASN A 175 8.27 -11.59 -1.04
N GLN A 176 7.66 -10.84 -0.16
CA GLN A 176 6.38 -10.19 -0.38
C GLN A 176 6.56 -8.70 -0.64
N LEU A 177 5.78 -8.18 -1.58
CA LEU A 177 5.83 -6.77 -1.93
C LEU A 177 5.16 -5.93 -0.84
N VAL A 178 5.85 -4.90 -0.38
CA VAL A 178 5.29 -3.84 0.48
C VAL A 178 5.26 -2.55 -0.31
N VAL A 179 4.07 -1.95 -0.43
CA VAL A 179 3.88 -0.67 -1.11
C VAL A 179 3.90 0.45 -0.07
N THR A 180 4.72 1.47 -0.29
CA THR A 180 4.86 2.59 0.66
C THR A 180 4.15 3.86 0.23
N GLY A 181 3.77 3.98 -1.03
CA GLY A 181 3.02 5.12 -1.58
C GLY A 181 3.42 5.44 -3.00
N ARG A 182 2.91 6.55 -3.53
CA ARG A 182 3.26 7.07 -4.85
C ARG A 182 4.37 8.10 -4.77
N PHE A 183 5.36 7.98 -5.63
CA PHE A 183 6.47 8.92 -5.67
C PHE A 183 6.00 10.36 -5.98
N LYS A 184 5.12 10.52 -6.95
CA LYS A 184 4.62 11.84 -7.38
C LYS A 184 3.67 12.51 -6.38
N ASP A 185 3.09 11.74 -5.48
CA ASP A 185 2.13 12.24 -4.48
C ASP A 185 2.84 12.67 -3.19
N LEU A 186 4.11 12.30 -3.00
CA LEU A 186 4.88 12.70 -1.83
C LEU A 186 4.97 14.23 -1.73
N ILE A 187 4.56 14.76 -0.60
CA ILE A 187 4.68 16.17 -0.26
C ILE A 187 6.06 16.38 0.38
N LEU A 188 6.92 17.13 -0.29
CA LEU A 188 8.22 17.50 0.27
C LEU A 188 8.06 18.77 1.12
N TRP A 189 8.31 18.67 2.44
CA TRP A 189 8.22 19.77 3.37
C TRP A 189 9.46 19.82 4.26
N HIS A 190 10.25 20.88 4.15
CA HIS A 190 11.52 21.05 4.88
C HIS A 190 12.46 19.83 4.79
N GLY A 191 12.55 19.23 3.59
CA GLY A 191 13.38 18.05 3.35
C GLY A 191 12.79 16.73 3.87
N ARG A 192 11.55 16.72 4.36
CA ARG A 192 10.83 15.51 4.78
C ARG A 192 9.82 15.09 3.74
N ASN A 193 9.73 13.79 3.54
CA ASN A 193 8.70 13.17 2.72
C ASN A 193 7.45 12.95 3.56
N ILE A 194 6.36 13.65 3.22
CA ILE A 194 5.07 13.49 3.88
C ILE A 194 4.11 12.81 2.92
N TRP A 195 3.52 11.72 3.34
CA TRP A 195 2.47 11.07 2.57
C TRP A 195 1.15 11.82 2.72
N PRO A 196 0.49 12.19 1.61
CA PRO A 196 -0.82 12.83 1.65
C PRO A 196 -1.81 12.11 2.54
N GLN A 197 -1.81 10.78 2.49
CA GLN A 197 -2.69 9.91 3.27
C GLN A 197 -2.55 10.11 4.78
N ASP A 198 -1.35 10.40 5.28
CA ASP A 198 -1.14 10.60 6.73
C ASP A 198 -1.83 11.87 7.21
N ILE A 199 -1.75 12.94 6.42
CA ILE A 199 -2.48 14.20 6.69
C ILE A 199 -3.98 13.96 6.62
N GLU A 200 -4.45 13.25 5.60
CA GLU A 200 -5.85 12.95 5.36
C GLU A 200 -6.45 12.12 6.51
N TRP A 201 -5.73 11.08 6.93
CA TRP A 201 -6.16 10.24 8.05
C TRP A 201 -6.15 10.98 9.38
N ALA A 202 -5.12 11.79 9.63
CA ALA A 202 -5.06 12.63 10.83
C ALA A 202 -6.22 13.64 10.87
N ALA A 203 -6.52 14.29 9.74
CA ALA A 203 -7.64 15.20 9.62
C ALA A 203 -9.00 14.50 9.86
N GLN A 204 -9.19 13.32 9.28
CA GLN A 204 -10.40 12.52 9.49
C GLN A 204 -10.55 12.05 10.95
N ALA A 205 -9.44 11.66 11.58
CA ALA A 205 -9.44 11.25 12.99
C ALA A 205 -9.75 12.42 13.93
N ALA A 206 -9.23 13.62 13.63
CA ALA A 206 -9.47 14.83 14.43
C ALA A 206 -10.91 15.33 14.34
N ALA A 207 -11.62 15.07 13.24
CA ALA A 207 -12.97 15.57 13.04
C ALA A 207 -13.90 14.52 12.35
N PRO A 208 -14.13 13.35 12.96
CA PRO A 208 -14.78 12.21 12.31
C PRO A 208 -16.25 12.48 11.92
N HIS A 209 -16.89 13.48 12.53
CA HIS A 209 -18.27 13.86 12.21
C HIS A 209 -18.38 15.00 11.19
N ARG A 210 -17.29 15.68 10.89
CA ARG A 210 -17.25 16.85 9.99
C ARG A 210 -16.51 16.58 8.69
N ILE A 211 -15.51 15.69 8.70
CA ILE A 211 -14.66 15.39 7.56
C ILE A 211 -14.94 13.96 7.10
N GLY A 212 -15.80 13.83 6.10
CA GLY A 212 -16.11 12.51 5.48
C GLY A 212 -15.00 12.02 4.56
N ARG A 213 -14.32 12.95 3.88
CA ARG A 213 -13.15 12.72 3.03
C ARG A 213 -12.25 13.93 3.10
N ALA A 214 -10.94 13.70 3.15
CA ALA A 214 -9.90 14.72 3.03
C ALA A 214 -9.04 14.38 1.80
N CYS A 215 -8.48 15.40 1.19
CA CYS A 215 -7.47 15.27 0.15
C CYS A 215 -6.38 16.30 0.44
N SER A 216 -5.14 15.86 0.49
CA SER A 216 -3.99 16.72 0.71
C SER A 216 -3.06 16.69 -0.50
N PHE A 217 -2.50 17.83 -0.85
CA PHE A 217 -1.55 17.96 -1.95
C PHE A 217 -0.62 19.14 -1.71
N ALA A 218 0.57 19.08 -2.28
CA ALA A 218 1.48 20.22 -2.27
C ALA A 218 0.96 21.32 -3.22
N MET A 219 0.84 22.54 -2.72
CA MET A 219 0.68 23.70 -3.58
C MET A 219 2.06 24.30 -3.80
N GLY A 220 2.47 24.47 -5.08
CA GLY A 220 3.69 25.19 -5.42
C GLY A 220 3.61 26.61 -4.87
N GLY A 221 4.29 26.88 -3.77
CA GLY A 221 4.44 28.22 -3.21
C GLY A 221 5.49 28.96 -4.01
N ALA A 222 5.19 30.19 -4.43
CA ALA A 222 6.22 31.16 -4.78
C ALA A 222 6.97 31.52 -3.48
N GLY A 223 8.10 30.86 -3.22
CA GLY A 223 8.91 31.14 -2.03
C GLY A 223 9.78 29.97 -1.61
N ASP A 224 10.69 29.54 -2.47
CA ASP A 224 11.99 28.95 -2.11
C ASP A 224 13.09 29.81 -2.69
#